data_d1553eb30878112f7f2c2bbc895dc2ea
#
_entry.id   d1553eb30878112f7f2c2bbc895dc2ea
#
_cell.length_a   1.000
_cell.length_b   1.000
_cell.length_c   1.000
_cell.angle_alpha   90.00
_cell.angle_beta   90.00
_cell.angle_gamma   90.00
#
_symmetry.space_group_name_H-M   'P 1'
#
loop_
_entity.id
_entity.type
_entity.pdbx_description
1 polymer ?
#
loop_
_entity_poly.entity_id
_entity_poly.type
_entity_poly.pdbx_seq_one_letter_code
_entity_poly.pdbx_strand_id
1 'polypeptide(L)'
;MSAIDRFPERLKMARTGRAETINYEGTSVYDASIKMTGGRGPDPDPCIDAVGLEAHGGHGFIYAYDHAKQAVMAESDRQIALREAIMACRNVGTVSVIGVYGGFIDKFPVGSFMNRSLTMKTGQCHVQRYRRKRLERVEPGEIDPSFVITHRLELGEAPQGYDAFLKNDDECIKIVLKP
;
A
#
# COMPACT_ATOMS: atom_id res chain seq x y z
N MET A 1 -9.56 6.56 -8.68
CA MET A 1 -8.46 5.86 -7.98
C MET A 1 -8.84 5.74 -6.52
N SER A 2 -8.67 4.55 -5.93
CA SER A 2 -8.98 4.35 -4.51
C SER A 2 -7.68 4.12 -3.73
N ALA A 3 -7.57 4.73 -2.56
CA ALA A 3 -6.48 4.53 -1.61
C ALA A 3 -7.01 3.80 -0.37
N ILE A 4 -6.29 2.77 0.04
CA ILE A 4 -6.67 1.87 1.12
C ILE A 4 -5.60 1.97 2.20
N ASP A 5 -5.99 2.41 3.38
CA ASP A 5 -5.10 2.53 4.54
C ASP A 5 -5.94 2.48 5.83
N ARG A 6 -5.29 2.44 6.98
CA ARG A 6 -5.93 2.56 8.29
C ARG A 6 -5.68 3.92 8.94
N PHE A 7 -4.60 4.59 8.58
CA PHE A 7 -4.22 5.86 9.17
C PHE A 7 -5.04 7.03 8.61
N PRO A 8 -5.80 7.73 9.46
CA PRO A 8 -6.67 8.83 9.04
C PRO A 8 -5.92 9.94 8.26
N GLU A 9 -4.68 10.22 8.65
CA GLU A 9 -3.83 11.25 8.07
C GLU A 9 -3.46 10.91 6.62
N ARG A 10 -3.09 9.64 6.37
CA ARG A 10 -2.77 9.15 5.03
C ARG A 10 -4.00 9.13 4.14
N LEU A 11 -5.15 8.73 4.68
CA LEU A 11 -6.42 8.79 3.97
C LEU A 11 -6.84 10.23 3.66
N LYS A 12 -6.62 11.18 4.58
CA LYS A 12 -6.86 12.61 4.36
C LYS A 12 -5.96 13.13 3.23
N MET A 13 -4.68 12.80 3.24
CA MET A 13 -3.74 13.16 2.19
C MET A 13 -4.15 12.57 0.82
N ALA A 14 -4.59 11.32 0.78
CA ALA A 14 -5.07 10.70 -0.45
C ALA A 14 -6.30 11.43 -1.03
N ARG A 15 -7.22 11.91 -0.16
CA ARG A 15 -8.38 12.71 -0.59
C ARG A 15 -7.98 14.04 -1.21
N THR A 16 -6.94 14.71 -0.70
CA THR A 16 -6.40 15.94 -1.34
C THR A 16 -5.90 15.63 -2.75
N GLY A 17 -5.35 14.44 -2.98
CA GLY A 17 -5.02 13.93 -4.31
C GLY A 17 -6.20 13.42 -5.13
N ARG A 18 -7.47 13.69 -4.70
CA ARG A 18 -8.71 13.26 -5.35
C ARG A 18 -8.89 11.73 -5.40
N ALA A 19 -8.28 10.98 -4.49
CA ALA A 19 -8.55 9.56 -4.35
C ALA A 19 -9.80 9.35 -3.49
N GLU A 20 -10.60 8.35 -3.83
CA GLU A 20 -11.55 7.76 -2.92
C GLU A 20 -10.81 6.93 -1.87
N THR A 21 -11.29 6.87 -0.66
CA THR A 21 -10.54 6.23 0.43
C THR A 21 -11.34 5.15 1.13
N ILE A 22 -10.66 4.06 1.47
CA ILE A 22 -11.22 2.96 2.24
C ILE A 22 -10.36 2.79 3.50
N ASN A 23 -11.00 2.86 4.68
CA ASN A 23 -10.37 2.41 5.92
C ASN A 23 -10.71 0.94 6.11
N TYR A 24 -9.67 0.08 6.01
CA TYR A 24 -9.85 -1.36 6.08
C TYR A 24 -10.11 -1.89 7.50
N GLU A 25 -9.92 -1.10 8.55
CA GLU A 25 -10.28 -1.51 9.91
C GLU A 25 -11.79 -1.52 10.13
N GLY A 26 -12.52 -0.67 9.44
CA GLY A 26 -13.97 -0.55 9.57
C GLY A 26 -14.79 -1.21 8.46
N THR A 27 -14.15 -1.62 7.37
CA THR A 27 -14.89 -2.10 6.19
C THR A 27 -14.04 -3.11 5.40
N SER A 28 -14.69 -4.18 4.92
CA SER A 28 -14.06 -5.08 3.96
C SER A 28 -13.69 -4.33 2.68
N VAL A 29 -12.42 -4.40 2.29
CA VAL A 29 -11.90 -3.76 1.07
C VAL A 29 -12.64 -4.27 -0.16
N TYR A 30 -12.90 -5.58 -0.23
CA TYR A 30 -13.62 -6.20 -1.32
C TYR A 30 -15.04 -5.65 -1.45
N ASP A 31 -15.81 -5.62 -0.34
CA ASP A 31 -17.20 -5.14 -0.36
C ASP A 31 -17.28 -3.64 -0.66
N ALA A 32 -16.35 -2.85 -0.15
CA ALA A 32 -16.25 -1.43 -0.47
C ALA A 32 -15.96 -1.23 -1.96
N SER A 33 -15.01 -1.97 -2.52
CA SER A 33 -14.67 -1.91 -3.95
C SER A 33 -15.87 -2.27 -4.84
N ILE A 34 -16.63 -3.29 -4.48
CA ILE A 34 -17.87 -3.66 -5.22
C ILE A 34 -18.91 -2.53 -5.17
N LYS A 35 -19.10 -1.91 -4.00
CA LYS A 35 -20.03 -0.77 -3.86
C LYS A 35 -19.62 0.41 -4.73
N MET A 36 -18.32 0.73 -4.78
CA MET A 36 -17.78 1.83 -5.58
C MET A 36 -17.96 1.60 -7.09
N THR A 37 -18.01 0.35 -7.53
CA THR A 37 -18.27 -0.03 -8.93
C THR A 37 -19.76 -0.21 -9.27
N GLY A 38 -20.65 0.13 -8.35
CA GLY A 38 -22.09 -0.02 -8.52
C GLY A 38 -22.55 -1.48 -8.57
N GLY A 39 -21.87 -2.38 -7.87
CA GLY A 39 -22.22 -3.80 -7.78
C GLY A 39 -21.84 -4.65 -8.99
N ARG A 40 -21.08 -4.10 -9.93
CA ARG A 40 -20.63 -4.81 -11.15
C ARG A 40 -19.49 -5.80 -10.91
N GLY A 41 -19.03 -5.94 -9.67
CA GLY A 41 -17.92 -6.78 -9.28
C GLY A 41 -16.57 -6.01 -9.22
N PRO A 42 -15.46 -6.72 -9.01
CA PRO A 42 -14.15 -6.11 -9.00
C PRO A 42 -13.84 -5.41 -10.33
N ASP A 43 -13.56 -4.11 -10.27
CA ASP A 43 -13.32 -3.28 -11.47
C ASP A 43 -11.99 -2.49 -11.46
N PRO A 44 -11.25 -2.39 -10.33
CA PRO A 44 -9.98 -1.67 -10.34
C PRO A 44 -8.94 -2.33 -11.26
N ASP A 45 -8.30 -1.54 -12.10
CA ASP A 45 -7.13 -1.92 -12.87
C ASP A 45 -6.24 -0.70 -13.14
N PRO A 46 -4.98 -0.72 -12.75
CA PRO A 46 -4.29 -1.76 -11.97
C PRO A 46 -4.55 -1.69 -10.46
N CYS A 47 -4.37 -2.82 -9.78
CA CYS A 47 -4.25 -2.86 -8.32
C CYS A 47 -2.78 -2.81 -7.92
N ILE A 48 -2.47 -2.05 -6.86
CA ILE A 48 -1.10 -1.85 -6.41
C ILE A 48 -0.98 -2.24 -4.95
N ASP A 49 -0.12 -3.20 -4.65
CA ASP A 49 0.34 -3.47 -3.30
C ASP A 49 1.62 -2.67 -3.05
N ALA A 50 1.50 -1.65 -2.20
CA ALA A 50 2.60 -0.76 -1.81
C ALA A 50 3.05 -0.96 -0.35
N VAL A 51 2.53 -1.99 0.32
CA VAL A 51 2.79 -2.27 1.74
C VAL A 51 3.78 -3.44 1.90
N GLY A 52 3.49 -4.58 1.26
CA GLY A 52 4.30 -5.78 1.41
C GLY A 52 4.09 -6.48 2.76
N LEU A 53 5.18 -6.99 3.32
CA LEU A 53 5.17 -7.80 4.57
C LEU A 53 4.72 -7.04 5.82
N GLU A 54 4.72 -5.72 5.80
CA GLU A 54 4.31 -4.87 6.93
C GLU A 54 2.79 -4.65 7.01
N ALA A 55 2.02 -5.31 6.15
CA ALA A 55 0.56 -5.21 6.17
C ALA A 55 0.00 -5.65 7.54
N HIS A 56 -0.84 -4.79 8.12
CA HIS A 56 -1.55 -5.06 9.36
C HIS A 56 -3.06 -5.06 9.10
N GLY A 57 -3.80 -5.78 9.93
CA GLY A 57 -5.25 -5.84 9.81
C GLY A 57 -5.72 -6.98 8.93
N GLY A 58 -7.00 -7.01 8.65
CA GLY A 58 -7.70 -8.07 7.94
C GLY A 58 -8.83 -8.66 8.78
N HIS A 59 -9.77 -9.32 8.14
CA HIS A 59 -10.94 -9.89 8.79
C HIS A 59 -11.08 -11.38 8.41
N GLY A 60 -11.65 -12.17 9.33
CA GLY A 60 -12.01 -13.55 9.07
C GLY A 60 -10.98 -14.58 9.48
N PHE A 61 -11.26 -15.84 9.09
CA PHE A 61 -10.51 -17.03 9.54
C PHE A 61 -9.03 -17.02 9.14
N ILE A 62 -8.70 -16.51 7.95
CA ILE A 62 -7.33 -16.46 7.47
C ILE A 62 -6.49 -15.50 8.31
N TYR A 63 -7.08 -14.39 8.74
CA TYR A 63 -6.42 -13.44 9.64
C TYR A 63 -6.11 -14.07 11.02
N ALA A 64 -7.08 -14.77 11.60
CA ALA A 64 -6.87 -15.47 12.86
C ALA A 64 -5.77 -16.54 12.75
N TYR A 65 -5.69 -17.25 11.63
CA TYR A 65 -4.63 -18.21 11.36
C TYR A 65 -3.25 -17.55 11.23
N ASP A 66 -3.13 -16.43 10.50
CA ASP A 66 -1.87 -15.70 10.35
C ASP A 66 -1.37 -15.20 11.72
N HIS A 67 -2.29 -14.74 12.58
CA HIS A 67 -1.98 -14.36 13.95
C HIS A 67 -1.49 -15.54 14.81
N ALA A 68 -2.15 -16.68 14.69
CA ALA A 68 -1.75 -17.88 15.43
C ALA A 68 -0.37 -18.37 15.01
N LYS A 69 -0.04 -18.30 13.71
CA LYS A 69 1.30 -18.64 13.21
C LYS A 69 2.38 -17.70 13.76
N GLN A 70 2.10 -16.42 13.86
CA GLN A 70 3.04 -15.46 14.45
C GLN A 70 3.34 -15.74 15.92
N ALA A 71 2.33 -16.15 16.69
CA ALA A 71 2.50 -16.50 18.10
C ALA A 71 3.45 -17.69 18.33
N VAL A 72 3.61 -18.58 17.33
CA VAL A 72 4.53 -19.72 17.38
C VAL A 72 5.81 -19.52 16.55
N MET A 73 6.14 -18.26 16.20
CA MET A 73 7.32 -17.90 15.40
C MET A 73 7.45 -18.65 14.06
N ALA A 74 6.37 -19.14 13.51
CA ALA A 74 6.35 -19.69 12.15
C ALA A 74 6.29 -18.54 11.15
N GLU A 75 7.44 -18.01 10.80
CA GLU A 75 7.59 -16.84 9.94
C GLU A 75 7.02 -17.09 8.54
N SER A 76 5.91 -16.42 8.23
CA SER A 76 5.48 -16.20 6.85
C SER A 76 5.19 -14.72 6.67
N ASP A 77 5.55 -14.17 5.53
CA ASP A 77 5.26 -12.78 5.21
C ASP A 77 3.75 -12.51 5.22
N ARG A 78 3.36 -11.37 5.77
CA ARG A 78 1.95 -10.97 5.83
C ARG A 78 1.50 -10.44 4.47
N GLN A 79 0.86 -11.26 3.70
CA GLN A 79 0.38 -10.91 2.36
C GLN A 79 -1.06 -10.37 2.33
N ILE A 80 -1.52 -9.72 3.39
CA ILE A 80 -2.92 -9.28 3.48
C ILE A 80 -3.24 -8.32 2.32
N ALA A 81 -2.42 -7.29 2.13
CA ALA A 81 -2.61 -6.32 1.05
C ALA A 81 -2.55 -6.98 -0.34
N LEU A 82 -1.66 -7.93 -0.55
CA LEU A 82 -1.55 -8.66 -1.81
C LEU A 82 -2.79 -9.53 -2.08
N ARG A 83 -3.31 -10.24 -1.07
CA ARG A 83 -4.56 -11.00 -1.21
C ARG A 83 -5.73 -10.10 -1.58
N GLU A 84 -5.88 -8.98 -0.87
CA GLU A 84 -6.92 -7.99 -1.15
C GLU A 84 -6.79 -7.40 -2.57
N ALA A 85 -5.58 -7.07 -2.99
CA ALA A 85 -5.31 -6.58 -4.33
C ALA A 85 -5.69 -7.62 -5.41
N ILE A 86 -5.35 -8.90 -5.20
CA ILE A 86 -5.74 -9.99 -6.10
C ILE A 86 -7.25 -10.15 -6.12
N MET A 87 -7.92 -10.12 -4.97
CA MET A 87 -9.38 -10.31 -4.90
C MET A 87 -10.16 -9.12 -5.46
N ALA A 88 -9.66 -7.91 -5.33
CA ALA A 88 -10.29 -6.70 -5.82
C ALA A 88 -9.97 -6.37 -7.29
N CYS A 89 -8.95 -6.96 -7.89
CA CYS A 89 -8.56 -6.68 -9.27
C CYS A 89 -9.62 -7.22 -10.26
N ARG A 90 -9.89 -6.48 -11.33
CA ARG A 90 -10.81 -6.95 -12.39
C ARG A 90 -10.24 -8.14 -13.17
N ASN A 91 -11.10 -8.84 -13.90
CA ASN A 91 -10.66 -9.91 -14.82
C ASN A 91 -9.68 -9.35 -15.87
N VAL A 92 -8.66 -10.12 -16.20
CA VAL A 92 -7.56 -9.76 -17.12
C VAL A 92 -6.77 -8.52 -16.65
N GLY A 93 -6.90 -8.15 -15.37
CA GLY A 93 -6.25 -6.99 -14.79
C GLY A 93 -4.80 -7.25 -14.37
N THR A 94 -4.14 -6.20 -13.91
CA THR A 94 -2.74 -6.25 -13.47
C THR A 94 -2.64 -5.95 -11.97
N VAL A 95 -1.94 -6.81 -11.25
CA VAL A 95 -1.53 -6.59 -9.86
C VAL A 95 -0.06 -6.19 -9.85
N SER A 96 0.23 -4.97 -9.42
CA SER A 96 1.60 -4.45 -9.29
C SER A 96 2.03 -4.52 -7.83
N VAL A 97 3.09 -5.28 -7.56
CA VAL A 97 3.62 -5.47 -6.21
C VAL A 97 4.94 -4.71 -6.11
N ILE A 98 4.90 -3.58 -5.41
CA ILE A 98 6.07 -2.75 -5.09
C ILE A 98 6.41 -2.81 -3.60
N GLY A 99 5.50 -3.34 -2.79
CA GLY A 99 5.75 -3.69 -1.40
C GLY A 99 6.82 -4.78 -1.28
N VAL A 100 7.58 -4.74 -0.21
CA VAL A 100 8.70 -5.67 0.00
C VAL A 100 8.21 -6.93 0.68
N TYR A 101 8.56 -8.07 0.11
CA TYR A 101 8.41 -9.40 0.69
C TYR A 101 9.79 -10.03 0.80
N GLY A 102 10.15 -10.57 1.96
CA GLY A 102 11.48 -11.09 2.26
C GLY A 102 11.57 -12.60 2.37
N GLY A 103 10.43 -13.28 2.46
CA GLY A 103 10.37 -14.70 2.74
C GLY A 103 9.39 -15.47 1.86
N PHE A 104 8.84 -16.53 2.42
CA PHE A 104 7.84 -17.38 1.76
C PHE A 104 6.44 -16.82 1.98
N ILE A 105 5.64 -16.84 0.93
CA ILE A 105 4.24 -16.49 0.96
C ILE A 105 3.40 -17.75 1.02
N ASP A 106 2.58 -17.93 2.05
CA ASP A 106 1.61 -18.99 2.12
C ASP A 106 0.19 -18.49 1.80
N LYS A 107 -0.72 -19.42 1.46
CA LYS A 107 -2.13 -19.10 1.12
C LYS A 107 -2.29 -18.03 0.05
N PHE A 108 -1.40 -18.00 -0.91
CA PHE A 108 -1.57 -17.20 -2.11
C PHE A 108 -2.82 -17.67 -2.88
N PRO A 109 -3.77 -16.79 -3.23
CA PRO A 109 -5.04 -17.17 -3.87
C PRO A 109 -4.86 -17.51 -5.36
N VAL A 110 -4.06 -18.57 -5.66
CA VAL A 110 -3.72 -18.99 -7.02
C VAL A 110 -4.95 -19.26 -7.87
N GLY A 111 -5.99 -19.87 -7.29
CA GLY A 111 -7.24 -20.16 -8.00
C GLY A 111 -7.90 -18.87 -8.52
N SER A 112 -8.04 -17.86 -7.66
CA SER A 112 -8.58 -16.56 -8.08
C SER A 112 -7.69 -15.87 -9.09
N PHE A 113 -6.38 -15.97 -8.92
CA PHE A 113 -5.40 -15.37 -9.83
C PHE A 113 -5.49 -15.99 -11.23
N MET A 114 -5.52 -17.32 -11.30
CA MET A 114 -5.58 -18.07 -12.56
C MET A 114 -6.93 -17.93 -13.26
N ASN A 115 -8.05 -18.15 -12.54
CA ASN A 115 -9.39 -18.15 -13.13
C ASN A 115 -9.79 -16.78 -13.73
N ARG A 116 -9.17 -15.71 -13.23
CA ARG A 116 -9.40 -14.35 -13.73
C ARG A 116 -8.32 -13.85 -14.68
N SER A 117 -7.38 -14.71 -15.07
CA SER A 117 -6.29 -14.38 -16.01
C SER A 117 -5.51 -13.13 -15.59
N LEU A 118 -5.19 -13.00 -14.30
CA LEU A 118 -4.48 -11.82 -13.78
C LEU A 118 -3.01 -11.84 -14.17
N THR A 119 -2.44 -10.67 -14.38
CA THR A 119 -1.01 -10.46 -14.56
C THR A 119 -0.41 -9.89 -13.28
N MET A 120 0.72 -10.43 -12.82
CA MET A 120 1.47 -9.87 -11.70
C MET A 120 2.77 -9.24 -12.22
N LYS A 121 3.03 -8.01 -11.76
CA LYS A 121 4.30 -7.31 -11.99
C LYS A 121 4.91 -6.98 -10.65
N THR A 122 6.13 -7.41 -10.43
CA THR A 122 6.83 -7.20 -9.17
C THR A 122 8.29 -6.82 -9.38
N GLY A 123 8.91 -6.28 -8.37
CA GLY A 123 10.32 -5.92 -8.34
C GLY A 123 10.59 -4.77 -7.39
N GLN A 124 11.81 -4.70 -6.91
CA GLN A 124 12.24 -3.55 -6.15
C GLN A 124 12.27 -2.31 -7.05
N CYS A 125 12.00 -1.14 -6.45
CA CYS A 125 11.91 0.10 -7.21
C CYS A 125 13.22 0.39 -7.94
N HIS A 126 13.19 0.34 -9.26
CA HIS A 126 14.34 0.69 -10.11
C HIS A 126 14.51 2.21 -10.19
N VAL A 127 14.89 2.84 -9.08
CA VAL A 127 15.01 4.30 -8.94
C VAL A 127 15.85 4.91 -10.06
N GLN A 128 17.01 4.35 -10.36
CA GLN A 128 17.91 4.85 -11.38
C GLN A 128 17.27 4.90 -12.78
N ARG A 129 16.46 3.89 -13.10
CA ARG A 129 15.76 3.80 -14.40
C ARG A 129 14.69 4.88 -14.57
N TYR A 130 14.00 5.23 -13.48
CA TYR A 130 12.83 6.12 -13.56
C TYR A 130 13.11 7.55 -13.09
N ARG A 131 14.20 7.79 -12.38
CA ARG A 131 14.53 9.09 -11.77
C ARG A 131 14.51 10.23 -12.78
N ARG A 132 15.22 10.07 -13.90
CA ARG A 132 15.33 11.11 -14.93
C ARG A 132 13.96 11.48 -15.50
N LYS A 133 13.18 10.50 -15.93
CA LYS A 133 11.84 10.71 -16.48
C LYS A 133 10.88 11.36 -15.49
N ARG A 134 11.08 11.12 -14.17
CA ARG A 134 10.27 11.74 -13.14
C ARG A 134 10.67 13.19 -12.93
N LEU A 135 11.95 13.51 -12.90
CA LEU A 135 12.44 14.87 -12.79
C LEU A 135 11.97 15.74 -13.96
N GLU A 136 11.99 15.23 -15.18
CA GLU A 136 11.46 15.90 -16.37
C GLU A 136 9.99 16.32 -16.26
N ARG A 137 9.22 15.71 -15.34
CA ARG A 137 7.82 16.07 -15.04
C ARG A 137 7.68 16.97 -13.82
N VAL A 138 8.63 16.91 -12.89
CA VAL A 138 8.65 17.76 -11.70
C VAL A 138 9.13 19.18 -12.04
N GLU A 139 10.16 19.30 -12.89
CA GLU A 139 10.74 20.58 -13.27
C GLU A 139 9.73 21.56 -13.89
N PRO A 140 8.83 21.17 -14.82
CA PRO A 140 7.79 22.04 -15.34
C PRO A 140 6.57 22.16 -14.42
N GLY A 141 6.57 21.49 -13.25
CA GLY A 141 5.46 21.55 -12.30
C GLY A 141 4.26 20.64 -12.65
N GLU A 142 4.42 19.70 -13.59
CA GLU A 142 3.36 18.73 -13.88
C GLU A 142 3.05 17.81 -12.68
N ILE A 143 4.08 17.54 -11.88
CA ILE A 143 3.99 16.73 -10.66
C ILE A 143 4.71 17.49 -9.56
N ASP A 144 4.01 17.78 -8.48
CA ASP A 144 4.60 18.29 -7.25
C ASP A 144 4.64 17.16 -6.20
N PRO A 145 5.80 16.52 -5.95
CA PRO A 145 5.92 15.49 -4.92
C PRO A 145 6.08 16.05 -3.51
N SER A 146 6.18 17.36 -3.35
CA SER A 146 6.46 17.99 -2.06
C SER A 146 5.30 17.87 -1.06
N PHE A 147 4.10 17.58 -1.55
CA PHE A 147 2.90 17.42 -0.71
C PHE A 147 3.01 16.31 0.34
N VAL A 148 3.90 15.32 0.11
CA VAL A 148 4.14 14.24 1.09
C VAL A 148 5.11 14.65 2.21
N ILE A 149 5.83 15.78 2.08
CA ILE A 149 6.80 16.24 3.05
C ILE A 149 6.05 16.96 4.18
N THR A 150 5.95 16.31 5.32
CA THR A 150 5.28 16.86 6.51
C THR A 150 6.25 17.61 7.41
N HIS A 151 7.50 17.17 7.49
CA HIS A 151 8.50 17.75 8.39
C HIS A 151 9.80 18.09 7.66
N ARG A 152 10.39 19.22 8.04
CA ARG A 152 11.71 19.65 7.58
C ARG A 152 12.53 20.01 8.82
N LEU A 153 13.57 19.20 9.08
CA LEU A 153 14.40 19.29 10.27
C LEU A 153 15.86 19.54 9.87
N GLU A 154 16.62 20.13 10.77
CA GLU A 154 18.07 20.20 10.63
C GLU A 154 18.68 18.82 10.87
N LEU A 155 19.87 18.56 10.32
CA LEU A 155 20.52 17.25 10.44
C LEU A 155 20.75 16.85 11.90
N GLY A 156 21.03 17.81 12.79
CA GLY A 156 21.22 17.59 14.22
C GLY A 156 19.95 17.12 14.94
N GLU A 157 18.78 17.36 14.36
CA GLU A 157 17.47 16.95 14.90
C GLU A 157 17.02 15.56 14.37
N ALA A 158 17.88 14.87 13.63
CA ALA A 158 17.56 13.55 13.07
C ALA A 158 17.05 12.55 14.12
N PRO A 159 17.62 12.44 15.34
CA PRO A 159 17.09 11.51 16.35
C PRO A 159 15.61 11.79 16.69
N GLN A 160 15.24 13.07 16.87
CA GLN A 160 13.84 13.44 17.15
C GLN A 160 12.93 13.10 15.96
N GLY A 161 13.44 13.33 14.73
CA GLY A 161 12.71 12.95 13.51
C GLY A 161 12.45 11.45 13.42
N TYR A 162 13.42 10.61 13.74
CA TYR A 162 13.25 9.16 13.80
C TYR A 162 12.23 8.74 14.87
N ASP A 163 12.27 9.35 16.04
CA ASP A 163 11.33 9.06 17.12
C ASP A 163 9.90 9.43 16.74
N ALA A 164 9.68 10.61 16.17
CA ALA A 164 8.38 11.06 15.69
C ALA A 164 7.82 10.12 14.62
N PHE A 165 8.67 9.72 13.66
CA PHE A 165 8.29 8.79 12.59
C PHE A 165 7.93 7.41 13.14
N LEU A 166 8.70 6.87 14.09
CA LEU A 166 8.47 5.57 14.70
C LEU A 166 7.17 5.53 15.51
N LYS A 167 6.89 6.61 16.24
CA LYS A 167 5.67 6.74 17.05
C LYS A 167 4.44 7.11 16.24
N ASN A 168 4.64 7.48 14.98
CA ASN A 168 3.61 8.04 14.10
C ASN A 168 2.94 9.28 14.72
N ASP A 169 3.74 10.08 15.43
CA ASP A 169 3.32 11.31 16.10
C ASP A 169 3.21 12.46 15.08
N ASP A 170 2.35 13.44 15.40
CA ASP A 170 2.24 14.73 14.71
C ASP A 170 1.99 14.60 13.18
N GLU A 171 1.12 13.67 12.78
CA GLU A 171 0.79 13.40 11.36
C GLU A 171 2.06 13.17 10.49
N CYS A 172 3.13 12.60 11.06
CA CYS A 172 4.43 12.42 10.41
C CYS A 172 4.37 11.40 9.27
N ILE A 173 4.47 11.87 8.02
CA ILE A 173 4.47 11.02 6.83
C ILE A 173 5.85 10.97 6.17
N LYS A 174 6.49 12.11 6.02
CA LYS A 174 7.81 12.23 5.40
C LYS A 174 8.64 13.34 6.04
N ILE A 175 9.81 12.96 6.50
CA ILE A 175 10.80 13.91 7.04
C ILE A 175 11.90 14.14 6.02
N VAL A 176 12.28 15.38 5.83
CA VAL A 176 13.47 15.78 5.06
C VAL A 176 14.44 16.44 6.03
N LEU A 177 15.66 15.95 6.08
CA LEU A 177 16.75 16.51 6.85
C LEU A 177 17.56 17.46 5.95
N LYS A 178 17.86 18.63 6.46
CA LYS A 178 18.77 19.58 5.83
C LYS A 178 20.14 19.46 6.44
N PRO A 179 21.22 19.40 5.64
CA PRO A 179 22.58 19.41 6.15
C PRO A 179 22.97 20.74 6.76
#